data_689da1731db199830d86f7754ba3022c
#
_entry.id   689da1731db199830d86f7754ba3022c
#
_cell.length_a   1.000
_cell.length_b   1.000
_cell.length_c   1.000
_cell.angle_alpha   90.00
_cell.angle_beta   90.00
_cell.angle_gamma   90.00
#
_symmetry.space_group_name_H-M   'P 1'
#
loop_
_entity.id
_entity.type
_entity.pdbx_description
1 polymer ?
#
loop_
_entity_poly.entity_id
_entity_poly.type
_entity_poly.pdbx_seq_one_letter_code
_entity_poly.pdbx_strand_id
1 'polypeptide(L)'
;MEASGRTRVCSVLFIDIVDYSRRDVAEQVRLKNMFNLVMTSALGHVEPEERVVVDTGDGAAITFLGDPERALYVGLEVFDNVGELPVRMGINLGPVSLMKDLNGLDNVIGDGINVAQRIMSFAGSGDLFVSRQFYDIVSRLSDDYASMFKPEGSRTDKHERAYDVYSVSKAVRVGRRVAGDQIKLKKKRRSGPDTTFSGTDRTPAQVFDVGSHLLVSGYSEQSVKEAVQKLLDKGGKQIGVASHVGGKWMANVSNPAAAVEAQVEALGFTHMITGKTREAVELKLRDLIDRGARLVQEPELADGVWTAVCEKV
;
A
#
# COMPACT_ATOMS: atom_id res chain seq x y z
N MET A 1 25.19 3.24 22.53
CA MET A 1 24.37 2.01 22.58
C MET A 1 22.93 2.48 22.41
N GLU A 2 22.47 2.57 21.16
CA GLU A 2 21.07 2.85 20.86
C GLU A 2 20.22 1.68 21.27
N ALA A 3 19.06 1.97 21.83
CA ALA A 3 18.15 1.01 22.41
C ALA A 3 17.81 -0.09 21.40
N SER A 4 18.33 -1.30 21.63
CA SER A 4 17.86 -2.53 21.03
C SER A 4 16.32 -2.50 21.02
N GLY A 5 15.72 -2.54 19.83
CA GLY A 5 14.30 -2.38 19.65
C GLY A 5 13.51 -3.33 20.56
N ARG A 6 12.65 -2.74 21.40
CA ARG A 6 11.80 -3.54 22.31
C ARG A 6 10.91 -4.46 21.46
N THR A 7 10.96 -5.75 21.75
CA THR A 7 9.99 -6.71 21.21
C THR A 7 8.57 -6.31 21.61
N ARG A 8 7.68 -6.25 20.62
CA ARG A 8 6.25 -5.93 20.79
C ARG A 8 5.42 -7.08 20.25
N VAL A 9 4.23 -7.26 20.77
CA VAL A 9 3.24 -8.17 20.18
C VAL A 9 2.37 -7.33 19.25
N CYS A 10 2.42 -7.63 17.96
CA CYS A 10 1.73 -6.86 16.92
C CYS A 10 0.97 -7.79 15.99
N SER A 11 -0.11 -7.27 15.39
CA SER A 11 -0.76 -7.92 14.25
C SER A 11 0.04 -7.66 13.00
N VAL A 12 0.27 -8.72 12.22
CA VAL A 12 0.95 -8.66 10.94
C VAL A 12 0.04 -9.23 9.87
N LEU A 13 -0.29 -8.43 8.85
CA LEU A 13 -0.92 -8.88 7.61
C LEU A 13 0.20 -9.12 6.59
N PHE A 14 0.32 -10.36 6.11
CA PHE A 14 1.15 -10.70 4.97
C PHE A 14 0.25 -10.93 3.75
N ILE A 15 0.60 -10.32 2.63
CA ILE A 15 -0.16 -10.41 1.38
C ILE A 15 0.79 -10.61 0.21
N ASP A 16 0.39 -11.43 -0.75
CA ASP A 16 1.21 -11.86 -1.88
C ASP A 16 0.36 -12.04 -3.15
N ILE A 17 0.92 -11.71 -4.30
CA ILE A 17 0.31 -11.91 -5.61
C ILE A 17 0.60 -13.34 -6.07
N VAL A 18 -0.44 -14.13 -6.24
CA VAL A 18 -0.31 -15.56 -6.62
C VAL A 18 0.30 -15.69 -8.02
N ASP A 19 1.30 -16.59 -8.15
CA ASP A 19 2.02 -16.90 -9.39
C ASP A 19 2.71 -15.67 -10.05
N TYR A 20 3.07 -14.64 -9.26
CA TYR A 20 3.71 -13.42 -9.76
C TYR A 20 5.00 -13.70 -10.54
N SER A 21 5.91 -14.51 -9.98
CA SER A 21 7.21 -14.82 -10.58
C SER A 21 7.13 -15.65 -11.88
N ARG A 22 5.97 -16.24 -12.18
CA ARG A 22 5.73 -16.98 -13.42
C ARG A 22 5.24 -16.11 -14.57
N ARG A 23 4.93 -14.85 -14.30
CA ARG A 23 4.45 -13.89 -15.30
C ARG A 23 5.63 -13.26 -16.03
N ASP A 24 5.38 -12.76 -17.24
CA ASP A 24 6.35 -11.90 -17.92
C ASP A 24 6.48 -10.53 -17.22
N VAL A 25 7.54 -9.80 -17.53
CA VAL A 25 7.87 -8.53 -16.84
C VAL A 25 6.75 -7.49 -16.99
N ALA A 26 6.14 -7.39 -18.17
CA ALA A 26 5.06 -6.41 -18.41
C ALA A 26 3.86 -6.69 -17.53
N GLU A 27 3.48 -7.98 -17.39
CA GLU A 27 2.38 -8.40 -16.53
C GLU A 27 2.74 -8.25 -15.04
N GLN A 28 4.00 -8.53 -14.64
CA GLN A 28 4.49 -8.28 -13.28
C GLN A 28 4.34 -6.80 -12.91
N VAL A 29 4.78 -5.89 -13.78
CA VAL A 29 4.62 -4.44 -13.56
C VAL A 29 3.15 -4.05 -13.45
N ARG A 30 2.28 -4.58 -14.34
CA ARG A 30 0.84 -4.31 -14.30
C ARG A 30 0.22 -4.77 -12.97
N LEU A 31 0.49 -6.01 -12.56
CA LEU A 31 -0.04 -6.59 -11.30
C LEU A 31 0.49 -5.84 -10.08
N LYS A 32 1.78 -5.47 -10.04
CA LYS A 32 2.35 -4.71 -8.94
C LYS A 32 1.74 -3.31 -8.82
N ASN A 33 1.49 -2.64 -9.94
CA ASN A 33 0.81 -1.34 -9.93
C ASN A 33 -0.62 -1.47 -9.39
N MET A 34 -1.38 -2.48 -9.82
CA MET A 34 -2.71 -2.77 -9.26
C MET A 34 -2.64 -3.06 -7.77
N PHE A 35 -1.69 -3.88 -7.34
CA PHE A 35 -1.45 -4.20 -5.93
C PHE A 35 -1.19 -2.94 -5.10
N ASN A 36 -0.29 -2.07 -5.56
CA ASN A 36 0.04 -0.83 -4.87
C ASN A 36 -1.19 0.08 -4.75
N LEU A 37 -2.04 0.15 -5.77
CA LEU A 37 -3.29 0.91 -5.73
C LEU A 37 -4.25 0.38 -4.66
N VAL A 38 -4.48 -0.94 -4.65
CA VAL A 38 -5.37 -1.60 -3.66
C VAL A 38 -4.84 -1.38 -2.25
N MET A 39 -3.53 -1.58 -2.04
CA MET A 39 -2.91 -1.39 -0.73
C MET A 39 -2.95 0.06 -0.26
N THR A 40 -2.69 1.02 -1.13
CA THR A 40 -2.78 2.45 -0.79
C THR A 40 -4.21 2.81 -0.35
N SER A 41 -5.22 2.30 -1.06
CA SER A 41 -6.62 2.50 -0.66
C SER A 41 -6.94 1.86 0.70
N ALA A 42 -6.56 0.60 0.88
CA ALA A 42 -6.86 -0.16 2.10
C ALA A 42 -6.14 0.41 3.34
N LEU A 43 -4.94 0.96 3.15
CA LEU A 43 -4.15 1.58 4.22
C LEU A 43 -4.50 3.05 4.46
N GLY A 44 -5.33 3.68 3.64
CA GLY A 44 -5.66 5.10 3.72
C GLY A 44 -6.32 5.55 5.03
N HIS A 45 -6.81 4.61 5.86
CA HIS A 45 -7.43 4.85 7.16
C HIS A 45 -6.52 4.50 8.35
N VAL A 46 -5.28 4.11 8.10
CA VAL A 46 -4.28 3.80 9.14
C VAL A 46 -3.18 4.83 9.05
N GLU A 47 -2.93 5.53 10.14
CA GLU A 47 -1.87 6.55 10.17
C GLU A 47 -0.49 5.91 9.94
N PRO A 48 0.44 6.60 9.25
CA PRO A 48 1.78 6.07 8.98
C PRO A 48 2.53 5.63 10.24
N GLU A 49 2.37 6.34 11.35
CA GLU A 49 3.02 6.08 12.65
C GLU A 49 2.47 4.84 13.35
N GLU A 50 1.31 4.35 12.93
CA GLU A 50 0.64 3.18 13.50
C GLU A 50 0.90 1.89 12.71
N ARG A 51 1.74 1.96 11.66
CA ARG A 51 2.08 0.81 10.82
C ARG A 51 3.53 0.83 10.34
N VAL A 52 4.06 -0.35 10.04
CA VAL A 52 5.28 -0.50 9.25
C VAL A 52 4.94 -1.35 8.03
N VAL A 53 5.29 -0.87 6.84
CA VAL A 53 5.07 -1.57 5.58
C VAL A 53 6.41 -2.02 5.03
N VAL A 54 6.54 -3.32 4.77
CA VAL A 54 7.71 -3.93 4.14
C VAL A 54 7.29 -4.47 2.79
N ASP A 55 7.80 -3.91 1.71
CA ASP A 55 7.58 -4.42 0.35
C ASP A 55 8.42 -5.69 0.15
N THR A 56 7.80 -6.77 -0.35
CA THR A 56 8.45 -8.05 -0.61
C THR A 56 8.69 -8.32 -2.10
N GLY A 57 8.45 -7.31 -2.95
CA GLY A 57 8.56 -7.44 -4.40
C GLY A 57 7.24 -7.93 -5.03
N ASP A 58 6.80 -9.11 -4.72
CA ASP A 58 5.55 -9.73 -5.17
C ASP A 58 4.35 -9.47 -4.25
N GLY A 59 4.57 -8.77 -3.13
CA GLY A 59 3.55 -8.50 -2.13
C GLY A 59 4.00 -7.46 -1.12
N ALA A 60 3.49 -7.57 0.12
CA ALA A 60 3.90 -6.75 1.25
C ALA A 60 3.59 -7.43 2.60
N ALA A 61 4.35 -7.07 3.63
CA ALA A 61 4.03 -7.33 5.01
C ALA A 61 3.71 -6.02 5.73
N ILE A 62 2.57 -5.94 6.39
CA ILE A 62 2.11 -4.77 7.13
C ILE A 62 2.00 -5.13 8.60
N THR A 63 2.79 -4.46 9.44
CA THR A 63 2.75 -4.60 10.89
C THR A 63 1.98 -3.44 11.49
N PHE A 64 0.95 -3.73 12.27
CA PHE A 64 0.12 -2.74 12.95
C PHE A 64 0.59 -2.59 14.39
N LEU A 65 0.95 -1.37 14.78
CA LEU A 65 1.59 -1.07 16.08
C LEU A 65 0.62 -0.83 17.23
N GLY A 66 -0.68 -0.89 16.95
CA GLY A 66 -1.74 -0.62 17.91
C GLY A 66 -2.78 -1.75 17.95
N ASP A 67 -4.01 -1.38 17.67
CA ASP A 67 -5.19 -2.23 17.73
C ASP A 67 -5.09 -3.44 16.78
N PRO A 68 -5.20 -4.69 17.30
CA PRO A 68 -5.11 -5.89 16.48
C PRO A 68 -6.18 -6.00 15.40
N GLU A 69 -7.37 -5.40 15.61
CA GLU A 69 -8.47 -5.41 14.64
C GLU A 69 -8.11 -4.73 13.32
N ARG A 70 -7.15 -3.80 13.33
CA ARG A 70 -6.74 -3.05 12.12
C ARG A 70 -6.24 -3.97 11.02
N ALA A 71 -5.52 -5.03 11.36
CA ALA A 71 -5.08 -6.02 10.38
C ALA A 71 -6.25 -6.70 9.66
N LEU A 72 -7.32 -7.02 10.43
CA LEU A 72 -8.54 -7.60 9.87
C LEU A 72 -9.27 -6.60 8.95
N TYR A 73 -9.42 -5.34 9.38
CA TYR A 73 -10.09 -4.32 8.57
C TYR A 73 -9.36 -4.06 7.26
N VAL A 74 -8.03 -3.93 7.29
CA VAL A 74 -7.25 -3.75 6.07
C VAL A 74 -7.36 -4.98 5.17
N GLY A 75 -7.31 -6.19 5.71
CA GLY A 75 -7.51 -7.42 4.93
C GLY A 75 -8.89 -7.49 4.27
N LEU A 76 -9.95 -7.10 4.98
CA LEU A 76 -11.32 -7.01 4.44
C LEU A 76 -11.44 -5.90 3.39
N GLU A 77 -10.81 -4.75 3.60
CA GLU A 77 -10.77 -3.66 2.62
C GLU A 77 -10.07 -4.10 1.32
N VAL A 78 -8.99 -4.88 1.44
CA VAL A 78 -8.33 -5.50 0.28
C VAL A 78 -9.30 -6.44 -0.43
N PHE A 79 -10.02 -7.32 0.26
CA PHE A 79 -11.01 -8.22 -0.35
C PHE A 79 -12.06 -7.49 -1.18
N ASP A 80 -12.53 -6.35 -0.70
CA ASP A 80 -13.56 -5.59 -1.39
C ASP A 80 -13.04 -4.83 -2.62
N ASN A 81 -11.74 -4.53 -2.65
CA ASN A 81 -11.14 -3.67 -3.66
C ASN A 81 -10.20 -4.42 -4.62
N VAL A 82 -9.90 -5.70 -4.35
CA VAL A 82 -8.90 -6.48 -5.09
C VAL A 82 -9.29 -6.77 -6.55
N GLY A 83 -10.60 -6.81 -6.86
CA GLY A 83 -11.09 -7.11 -8.20
C GLY A 83 -10.57 -8.45 -8.73
N GLU A 84 -9.91 -8.42 -9.89
CA GLU A 84 -9.31 -9.60 -10.53
C GLU A 84 -7.85 -9.87 -10.11
N LEU A 85 -7.26 -9.02 -9.25
CA LEU A 85 -5.89 -9.24 -8.79
C LEU A 85 -5.81 -10.49 -7.92
N PRO A 86 -5.04 -11.53 -8.31
CA PRO A 86 -4.99 -12.80 -7.59
C PRO A 86 -4.09 -12.68 -6.37
N VAL A 87 -4.61 -12.24 -5.24
CA VAL A 87 -3.87 -12.16 -3.98
C VAL A 87 -4.30 -13.24 -2.99
N ARG A 88 -3.38 -13.60 -2.11
CA ARG A 88 -3.62 -14.41 -0.91
C ARG A 88 -3.10 -13.67 0.30
N MET A 89 -3.75 -13.85 1.44
CA MET A 89 -3.48 -13.08 2.64
C MET A 89 -3.41 -13.96 3.88
N GLY A 90 -2.53 -13.56 4.82
CA GLY A 90 -2.41 -14.22 6.12
C GLY A 90 -2.22 -13.21 7.24
N ILE A 91 -2.97 -13.34 8.34
CA ILE A 91 -2.81 -12.50 9.52
C ILE A 91 -2.33 -13.34 10.68
N ASN A 92 -1.36 -12.82 11.41
CA ASN A 92 -0.90 -13.37 12.66
C ASN A 92 -0.77 -12.27 13.72
N LEU A 93 -0.96 -12.63 14.98
CA LEU A 93 -0.60 -11.81 16.14
C LEU A 93 0.59 -12.46 16.85
N GLY A 94 1.72 -11.75 16.90
CA GLY A 94 2.94 -12.35 17.47
C GLY A 94 4.06 -11.33 17.72
N PRO A 95 5.17 -11.81 18.32
CA PRO A 95 6.29 -10.95 18.68
C PRO A 95 7.06 -10.47 17.46
N VAL A 96 7.32 -9.15 17.43
CA VAL A 96 8.12 -8.47 16.41
C VAL A 96 9.06 -7.47 17.05
N SER A 97 10.17 -7.17 16.38
CA SER A 97 11.07 -6.07 16.71
C SER A 97 11.22 -5.16 15.50
N LEU A 98 11.12 -3.85 15.73
CA LEU A 98 11.30 -2.83 14.71
C LEU A 98 12.79 -2.52 14.58
N MET A 99 13.25 -2.38 13.34
CA MET A 99 14.63 -2.01 13.03
C MET A 99 14.69 -1.22 11.73
N LYS A 100 15.84 -0.69 11.39
CA LYS A 100 16.10 -0.15 10.05
C LYS A 100 16.73 -1.23 9.16
N ASP A 101 16.36 -1.26 7.89
CA ASP A 101 17.01 -2.09 6.89
C ASP A 101 18.35 -1.47 6.42
N LEU A 102 18.98 -2.09 5.42
CA LEU A 102 20.26 -1.62 4.84
C LEU A 102 20.13 -0.23 4.18
N ASN A 103 18.93 0.17 3.79
CA ASN A 103 18.64 1.46 3.17
C ASN A 103 18.17 2.52 4.19
N GLY A 104 18.14 2.17 5.49
CA GLY A 104 17.65 3.05 6.55
C GLY A 104 16.11 3.13 6.65
N LEU A 105 15.37 2.31 5.89
CA LEU A 105 13.91 2.23 5.94
C LEU A 105 13.45 1.39 7.14
N ASP A 106 12.23 1.67 7.62
CA ASP A 106 11.61 0.88 8.68
C ASP A 106 11.39 -0.56 8.22
N ASN A 107 11.80 -1.51 9.03
CA ASN A 107 11.69 -2.93 8.81
C ASN A 107 11.27 -3.65 10.09
N VAL A 108 10.78 -4.88 9.93
CA VAL A 108 10.24 -5.71 11.00
C VAL A 108 10.85 -7.09 10.94
N ILE A 109 11.33 -7.57 12.09
CA ILE A 109 11.83 -8.94 12.25
C ILE A 109 11.12 -9.63 13.41
N GLY A 110 11.11 -10.95 13.40
CA GLY A 110 10.61 -11.77 14.48
C GLY A 110 9.65 -12.86 14.04
N ASP A 111 9.23 -13.68 14.99
CA ASP A 111 8.33 -14.82 14.72
C ASP A 111 6.94 -14.32 14.25
N GLY A 112 6.52 -13.14 14.69
CA GLY A 112 5.25 -12.55 14.30
C GLY A 112 5.08 -12.41 12.79
N ILE A 113 6.10 -11.89 12.08
CA ILE A 113 6.06 -11.75 10.62
C ILE A 113 6.26 -13.08 9.91
N ASN A 114 7.14 -13.95 10.43
CA ASN A 114 7.40 -15.26 9.85
C ASN A 114 6.15 -16.16 9.87
N VAL A 115 5.42 -16.15 10.98
CA VAL A 115 4.16 -16.91 11.10
C VAL A 115 3.09 -16.33 10.20
N ALA A 116 2.96 -14.99 10.09
CA ALA A 116 2.01 -14.37 9.15
C ALA A 116 2.26 -14.85 7.70
N GLN A 117 3.52 -14.90 7.28
CA GLN A 117 3.91 -15.45 5.97
C GLN A 117 3.51 -16.92 5.82
N ARG A 118 3.67 -17.75 6.88
CA ARG A 118 3.26 -19.17 6.86
C ARG A 118 1.74 -19.29 6.72
N ILE A 119 0.99 -18.54 7.52
CA ILE A 119 -0.47 -18.53 7.44
C ILE A 119 -0.93 -18.13 6.02
N MET A 120 -0.34 -17.09 5.44
CA MET A 120 -0.62 -16.68 4.06
C MET A 120 -0.30 -17.79 3.06
N SER A 121 0.78 -18.55 3.25
CA SER A 121 1.17 -19.61 2.32
C SER A 121 0.18 -20.80 2.25
N PHE A 122 -0.68 -20.94 3.24
CA PHE A 122 -1.76 -21.94 3.24
C PHE A 122 -3.03 -21.46 2.54
N ALA A 123 -3.14 -20.16 2.28
CA ALA A 123 -4.28 -19.54 1.62
C ALA A 123 -4.20 -19.70 0.10
N GLY A 124 -5.34 -19.90 -0.54
CA GLY A 124 -5.49 -19.83 -1.98
C GLY A 124 -5.69 -18.41 -2.49
N SER A 125 -5.75 -18.25 -3.81
CA SER A 125 -6.10 -16.96 -4.44
C SER A 125 -7.48 -16.48 -3.97
N GLY A 126 -7.53 -15.27 -3.46
CA GLY A 126 -8.75 -14.66 -2.93
C GLY A 126 -9.13 -15.11 -1.52
N ASP A 127 -8.23 -15.77 -0.78
CA ASP A 127 -8.45 -16.15 0.61
C ASP A 127 -7.70 -15.23 1.58
N LEU A 128 -8.30 -15.06 2.75
CA LEU A 128 -7.66 -14.48 3.94
C LEU A 128 -7.71 -15.49 5.08
N PHE A 129 -6.55 -15.95 5.50
CA PHE A 129 -6.41 -16.84 6.64
C PHE A 129 -5.86 -16.08 7.85
N VAL A 130 -6.22 -16.54 9.05
CA VAL A 130 -5.67 -16.01 10.29
C VAL A 130 -5.12 -17.14 11.15
N SER A 131 -4.10 -16.81 11.94
CA SER A 131 -3.53 -17.74 12.93
C SER A 131 -4.47 -17.92 14.12
N ARG A 132 -4.27 -19.01 14.86
CA ARG A 132 -4.97 -19.25 16.12
C ARG A 132 -4.76 -18.10 17.12
N GLN A 133 -3.56 -17.57 17.24
CA GLN A 133 -3.24 -16.47 18.15
C GLN A 133 -4.06 -15.22 17.84
N PHE A 134 -4.21 -14.90 16.55
CA PHE A 134 -5.05 -13.79 16.13
C PHE A 134 -6.53 -14.07 16.38
N TYR A 135 -7.00 -15.26 16.03
CA TYR A 135 -8.37 -15.70 16.26
C TYR A 135 -8.73 -15.64 17.75
N ASP A 136 -7.90 -16.20 18.64
CA ASP A 136 -8.17 -16.30 20.10
C ASP A 136 -8.35 -14.91 20.75
N ILE A 137 -7.74 -13.88 20.21
CA ILE A 137 -7.86 -12.50 20.70
C ILE A 137 -9.07 -11.79 20.05
N VAL A 138 -9.13 -11.77 18.73
CA VAL A 138 -10.11 -10.93 18.01
C VAL A 138 -11.53 -11.51 18.11
N SER A 139 -11.70 -12.83 18.10
CA SER A 139 -13.01 -13.47 18.26
C SER A 139 -13.68 -13.18 19.61
N ARG A 140 -12.89 -12.82 20.63
CA ARG A 140 -13.41 -12.49 21.97
C ARG A 140 -13.82 -11.02 22.15
N LEU A 141 -13.57 -10.19 21.15
CA LEU A 141 -13.94 -8.77 21.20
C LEU A 141 -15.44 -8.58 21.00
N SER A 142 -16.07 -9.42 20.16
CA SER A 142 -17.54 -9.49 20.02
C SER A 142 -17.98 -10.78 19.33
N ASP A 143 -19.27 -11.10 19.44
CA ASP A 143 -19.89 -12.22 18.74
C ASP A 143 -19.86 -12.02 17.22
N ASP A 144 -19.91 -10.78 16.75
CA ASP A 144 -19.78 -10.44 15.33
C ASP A 144 -18.41 -10.88 14.80
N TYR A 145 -17.33 -10.57 15.52
CA TYR A 145 -15.98 -11.04 15.14
C TYR A 145 -15.89 -12.56 15.20
N ALA A 146 -16.42 -13.20 16.23
CA ALA A 146 -16.40 -14.66 16.35
C ALA A 146 -17.07 -15.33 15.13
N SER A 147 -18.15 -14.75 14.61
CA SER A 147 -18.89 -15.26 13.45
C SER A 147 -18.14 -15.10 12.10
N MET A 148 -17.12 -14.24 12.03
CA MET A 148 -16.34 -14.04 10.81
C MET A 148 -15.38 -15.17 10.53
N PHE A 149 -14.99 -15.92 11.53
CA PHE A 149 -13.94 -16.93 11.44
C PHE A 149 -14.51 -18.33 11.31
N LYS A 150 -13.98 -19.09 10.34
CA LYS A 150 -14.29 -20.50 10.16
C LYS A 150 -13.01 -21.32 10.33
N PRO A 151 -12.99 -22.35 11.19
CA PRO A 151 -11.83 -23.21 11.35
C PRO A 151 -11.55 -24.02 10.06
N GLU A 152 -10.30 -24.00 9.60
CA GLU A 152 -9.82 -24.74 8.42
C GLU A 152 -8.91 -25.92 8.83
N GLY A 153 -8.80 -26.16 10.13
CA GLY A 153 -7.99 -27.25 10.71
C GLY A 153 -6.52 -26.90 10.84
N SER A 154 -5.71 -27.90 11.11
CA SER A 154 -4.27 -27.75 11.27
C SER A 154 -3.56 -27.95 9.94
N ARG A 155 -2.62 -27.03 9.62
CA ARG A 155 -1.77 -27.08 8.42
C ARG A 155 -0.32 -27.20 8.84
N THR A 156 0.46 -27.98 8.12
CA THR A 156 1.87 -28.19 8.41
C THR A 156 2.74 -27.48 7.39
N ASP A 157 3.74 -26.76 7.84
CA ASP A 157 4.71 -26.11 6.96
C ASP A 157 5.82 -27.11 6.53
N LYS A 158 6.74 -26.64 5.67
CA LYS A 158 7.88 -27.44 5.19
C LYS A 158 8.89 -27.82 6.28
N HIS A 159 8.75 -27.26 7.48
CA HIS A 159 9.58 -27.54 8.65
C HIS A 159 8.83 -28.39 9.70
N GLU A 160 7.73 -29.06 9.30
CA GLU A 160 6.90 -29.92 10.13
C GLU A 160 6.24 -29.20 11.33
N ARG A 161 6.18 -27.84 11.33
CA ARG A 161 5.42 -27.09 12.33
C ARG A 161 3.95 -27.05 11.93
N ALA A 162 3.09 -27.42 12.87
CA ALA A 162 1.65 -27.39 12.70
C ALA A 162 1.09 -26.00 13.14
N TYR A 163 0.14 -25.49 12.34
CA TYR A 163 -0.55 -24.24 12.56
C TYR A 163 -2.06 -24.45 12.43
N ASP A 164 -2.80 -24.13 13.48
CA ASP A 164 -4.26 -24.05 13.37
C ASP A 164 -4.62 -22.75 12.66
N VAL A 165 -5.38 -22.88 11.58
CA VAL A 165 -5.74 -21.75 10.72
C VAL A 165 -7.25 -21.59 10.63
N TYR A 166 -7.69 -20.35 10.45
CA TYR A 166 -9.09 -19.99 10.29
C TYR A 166 -9.22 -19.12 9.04
N SER A 167 -10.23 -19.39 8.21
CA SER A 167 -10.57 -18.51 7.10
C SER A 167 -11.49 -17.39 7.58
N VAL A 168 -11.38 -16.23 6.90
CA VAL A 168 -12.25 -15.07 7.14
C VAL A 168 -13.36 -15.04 6.09
N SER A 169 -14.61 -15.03 6.52
CA SER A 169 -15.76 -15.04 5.62
C SER A 169 -15.97 -13.67 4.95
N LYS A 170 -16.12 -13.67 3.63
CA LYS A 170 -16.50 -12.49 2.83
C LYS A 170 -17.95 -12.03 3.09
N ALA A 171 -18.77 -12.87 3.70
CA ALA A 171 -20.22 -12.63 3.83
C ALA A 171 -20.61 -11.61 4.92
N VAL A 172 -19.67 -11.22 5.80
CA VAL A 172 -20.00 -10.36 6.94
C VAL A 172 -19.82 -8.88 6.60
N ARG A 173 -20.68 -8.37 5.71
CA ARG A 173 -20.79 -6.92 5.46
C ARG A 173 -21.45 -6.15 6.61
N VAL A 174 -22.12 -6.84 7.55
CA VAL A 174 -22.94 -6.23 8.62
C VAL A 174 -22.06 -5.62 9.72
N GLY A 175 -20.99 -6.29 10.15
CA GLY A 175 -20.07 -5.76 11.18
C GLY A 175 -19.28 -4.53 10.76
N ARG A 176 -19.08 -4.34 9.45
CA ARG A 176 -18.32 -3.22 8.88
C ARG A 176 -18.96 -1.85 9.10
N ARG A 177 -20.31 -1.77 9.14
CA ARG A 177 -21.02 -0.53 9.50
C ARG A 177 -20.84 -0.14 10.96
N VAL A 178 -20.78 -1.12 11.86
CA VAL A 178 -20.65 -0.87 13.31
C VAL A 178 -19.25 -0.38 13.66
N ALA A 179 -18.20 -0.96 13.07
CA ALA A 179 -16.81 -0.59 13.35
C ALA A 179 -16.44 0.78 12.76
N GLY A 180 -16.87 1.09 11.55
CA GLY A 180 -16.68 2.41 10.94
C GLY A 180 -17.39 3.52 11.72
N ASP A 181 -18.55 3.24 12.31
CA ASP A 181 -19.30 4.19 13.12
C ASP A 181 -18.70 4.37 14.53
N GLN A 182 -18.09 3.36 15.12
CA GLN A 182 -17.43 3.51 16.44
C GLN A 182 -16.16 4.38 16.36
N ILE A 183 -15.43 4.36 15.27
CA ILE A 183 -14.29 5.27 15.05
C ILE A 183 -14.77 6.72 14.87
N LYS A 184 -15.97 6.94 14.31
CA LYS A 184 -16.57 8.27 14.16
C LYS A 184 -17.25 8.79 15.45
N LEU A 185 -17.67 7.93 16.39
CA LEU A 185 -18.42 8.32 17.60
C LEU A 185 -17.58 9.03 18.66
N LYS A 186 -16.25 9.12 18.54
CA LYS A 186 -15.42 9.99 19.39
C LYS A 186 -15.38 11.46 18.94
N LYS A 187 -16.03 11.83 17.84
CA LYS A 187 -16.20 13.24 17.44
C LYS A 187 -17.65 13.58 17.09
N LYS A 188 -18.35 14.19 18.09
CA LYS A 188 -19.58 15.00 18.01
C LYS A 188 -20.88 14.31 17.62
N ARG A 189 -21.72 14.05 18.63
CA ARG A 189 -23.19 14.01 18.51
C ARG A 189 -23.71 15.31 17.88
N ARG A 190 -24.33 15.21 16.71
CA ARG A 190 -25.44 16.07 16.28
C ARG A 190 -26.34 15.26 15.36
N SER A 191 -27.62 15.23 15.74
CA SER A 191 -28.74 14.56 15.12
C SER A 191 -29.15 15.17 13.77
N GLY A 192 -29.49 14.29 12.78
CA GLY A 192 -30.21 14.64 11.57
C GLY A 192 -30.52 13.38 10.76
N PRO A 193 -31.63 13.30 10.03
CA PRO A 193 -32.33 12.08 9.65
C PRO A 193 -31.77 11.35 8.43
N ASP A 194 -32.13 10.05 8.32
CA ASP A 194 -31.92 9.15 7.19
C ASP A 194 -32.13 9.80 5.83
N THR A 195 -31.14 9.63 4.94
CA THR A 195 -31.34 9.89 3.52
C THR A 195 -30.82 8.73 2.68
N THR A 196 -31.74 8.11 1.99
CA THR A 196 -31.60 7.18 0.88
C THR A 196 -30.61 7.71 -0.17
N PHE A 197 -29.70 6.85 -0.61
CA PHE A 197 -28.75 7.11 -1.69
C PHE A 197 -29.45 7.47 -2.99
N SER A 198 -29.40 8.73 -3.38
CA SER A 198 -29.65 9.19 -4.74
C SER A 198 -28.35 9.79 -5.32
N GLY A 199 -27.99 9.37 -6.52
CA GLY A 199 -26.77 9.51 -7.29
C GLY A 199 -26.08 10.86 -7.47
N THR A 200 -25.86 11.63 -6.40
CA THR A 200 -25.00 12.84 -6.46
C THR A 200 -24.16 12.94 -5.19
N ASP A 201 -23.23 11.99 -5.00
CA ASP A 201 -22.24 12.13 -3.94
C ASP A 201 -21.25 13.23 -4.32
N ARG A 202 -21.33 14.39 -3.66
CA ARG A 202 -20.43 15.53 -3.82
C ARG A 202 -19.18 15.43 -2.93
N THR A 203 -18.87 14.26 -2.41
CA THR A 203 -17.65 14.07 -1.63
C THR A 203 -16.45 14.33 -2.52
N PRO A 204 -15.55 15.29 -2.19
CA PRO A 204 -14.37 15.56 -3.00
C PRO A 204 -13.51 14.30 -3.10
N ALA A 205 -12.89 14.08 -4.27
CA ALA A 205 -11.91 13.03 -4.43
C ALA A 205 -10.70 13.30 -3.53
N GLN A 206 -10.14 12.24 -2.98
CA GLN A 206 -8.92 12.28 -2.18
C GLN A 206 -7.71 12.09 -3.08
N VAL A 207 -6.62 12.75 -2.76
CA VAL A 207 -5.34 12.65 -3.48
C VAL A 207 -4.31 12.10 -2.51
N PHE A 208 -3.68 10.99 -2.90
CA PHE A 208 -2.65 10.32 -2.12
C PHE A 208 -1.32 10.46 -2.84
N ASP A 209 -0.28 10.89 -2.14
CA ASP A 209 1.07 10.94 -2.66
C ASP A 209 1.72 9.56 -2.52
N VAL A 210 2.10 8.95 -3.65
CA VAL A 210 2.76 7.64 -3.74
C VAL A 210 4.18 7.79 -4.30
N GLY A 211 4.79 8.93 -4.07
CA GLY A 211 6.15 9.26 -4.50
C GLY A 211 6.20 9.75 -5.95
N SER A 212 6.44 8.86 -6.93
CA SER A 212 6.53 9.24 -8.35
C SER A 212 5.21 9.68 -8.99
N HIS A 213 4.08 9.35 -8.37
CA HIS A 213 2.76 9.71 -8.87
C HIS A 213 1.77 9.99 -7.72
N LEU A 214 0.68 10.65 -8.07
CA LEU A 214 -0.43 10.96 -7.20
C LEU A 214 -1.61 10.06 -7.58
N LEU A 215 -2.14 9.31 -6.60
CA LEU A 215 -3.36 8.54 -6.77
C LEU A 215 -4.54 9.41 -6.39
N VAL A 216 -5.49 9.56 -7.31
CA VAL A 216 -6.77 10.25 -7.09
C VAL A 216 -7.86 9.20 -6.92
N SER A 217 -8.59 9.23 -5.81
CA SER A 217 -9.66 8.28 -5.52
C SER A 217 -10.93 9.00 -5.06
N GLY A 218 -12.10 8.60 -5.55
CA GLY A 218 -13.40 9.19 -5.20
C GLY A 218 -14.58 8.29 -5.49
N TYR A 219 -15.72 8.57 -4.89
CA TYR A 219 -16.94 7.78 -5.08
C TYR A 219 -17.71 8.14 -6.36
N SER A 220 -17.40 9.26 -7.00
CA SER A 220 -17.99 9.66 -8.29
C SER A 220 -16.90 9.92 -9.34
N GLU A 221 -17.18 9.55 -10.60
CA GLU A 221 -16.30 9.82 -11.71
C GLU A 221 -16.01 11.32 -11.86
N GLN A 222 -17.02 12.14 -11.63
CA GLN A 222 -16.92 13.59 -11.75
C GLN A 222 -15.94 14.17 -10.73
N SER A 223 -16.00 13.74 -9.45
CA SER A 223 -15.09 14.23 -8.41
C SER A 223 -13.63 13.86 -8.69
N VAL A 224 -13.40 12.66 -9.25
CA VAL A 224 -12.06 12.22 -9.65
C VAL A 224 -11.56 13.02 -10.85
N LYS A 225 -12.40 13.23 -11.89
CA LYS A 225 -12.04 14.07 -13.04
C LYS A 225 -11.67 15.49 -12.64
N GLU A 226 -12.42 16.11 -11.76
CA GLU A 226 -12.13 17.47 -11.25
C GLU A 226 -10.82 17.54 -10.46
N ALA A 227 -10.54 16.53 -9.64
CA ALA A 227 -9.28 16.45 -8.90
C ALA A 227 -8.10 16.18 -9.84
N VAL A 228 -8.24 15.29 -10.80
CA VAL A 228 -7.23 15.04 -11.85
C VAL A 228 -6.94 16.32 -12.61
N GLN A 229 -7.96 17.05 -13.06
CA GLN A 229 -7.77 18.30 -13.81
C GLN A 229 -6.96 19.32 -13.00
N LYS A 230 -7.24 19.49 -11.69
CA LYS A 230 -6.46 20.38 -10.82
C LYS A 230 -4.98 19.97 -10.70
N LEU A 231 -4.67 18.68 -10.82
CA LEU A 231 -3.30 18.19 -10.81
C LEU A 231 -2.60 18.38 -12.17
N LEU A 232 -3.34 18.22 -13.28
CA LEU A 232 -2.85 18.53 -14.62
C LEU A 232 -2.51 20.02 -14.75
N ASP A 233 -3.36 20.89 -14.22
CA ASP A 233 -3.14 22.36 -14.20
C ASP A 233 -1.89 22.76 -13.39
N LYS A 234 -1.44 21.89 -12.45
CA LYS A 234 -0.20 22.04 -11.68
C LYS A 234 1.02 21.41 -12.33
N GLY A 235 0.90 20.89 -13.56
CA GLY A 235 2.00 20.27 -14.31
C GLY A 235 2.07 18.75 -14.19
N GLY A 236 1.13 18.10 -13.51
CA GLY A 236 1.00 16.65 -13.54
C GLY A 236 0.61 16.14 -14.93
N LYS A 237 0.89 14.87 -15.20
CA LYS A 237 0.43 14.18 -16.42
C LYS A 237 -0.40 12.98 -16.01
N GLN A 238 -1.56 12.77 -16.60
CA GLN A 238 -2.37 11.59 -16.32
C GLN A 238 -1.67 10.32 -16.82
N ILE A 239 -1.60 9.32 -15.96
CA ILE A 239 -1.01 8.01 -16.24
C ILE A 239 -2.15 7.01 -16.43
N GLY A 240 -2.35 6.57 -17.68
CA GLY A 240 -3.47 5.68 -18.01
C GLY A 240 -4.84 6.37 -17.99
N VAL A 241 -5.90 5.58 -17.98
CA VAL A 241 -7.29 6.06 -17.89
C VAL A 241 -7.83 5.89 -16.48
N ALA A 242 -8.77 6.74 -16.07
CA ALA A 242 -9.49 6.55 -14.83
C ALA A 242 -10.31 5.26 -14.89
N SER A 243 -10.27 4.47 -13.83
CA SER A 243 -10.95 3.18 -13.74
C SER A 243 -11.84 3.12 -12.51
N HIS A 244 -12.91 2.32 -12.58
CA HIS A 244 -13.79 2.07 -11.45
C HIS A 244 -13.40 0.75 -10.79
N VAL A 245 -12.88 0.82 -9.56
CA VAL A 245 -12.37 -0.33 -8.82
C VAL A 245 -12.98 -0.30 -7.41
N GLY A 246 -13.61 -1.40 -7.00
CA GLY A 246 -14.13 -1.56 -5.64
C GLY A 246 -15.12 -0.49 -5.20
N GLY A 247 -15.99 -0.01 -6.09
CA GLY A 247 -16.97 1.03 -5.76
C GLY A 247 -16.42 2.46 -5.72
N LYS A 248 -15.16 2.65 -6.11
CA LYS A 248 -14.54 3.98 -6.23
C LYS A 248 -13.96 4.19 -7.63
N TRP A 249 -13.99 5.42 -8.09
CA TRP A 249 -13.24 5.87 -9.25
C TRP A 249 -11.83 6.21 -8.84
N MET A 250 -10.84 5.78 -9.65
CA MET A 250 -9.42 5.96 -9.37
C MET A 250 -8.69 6.42 -10.62
N ALA A 251 -7.74 7.33 -10.47
CA ALA A 251 -6.86 7.78 -11.53
C ALA A 251 -5.45 8.04 -10.99
N ASN A 252 -4.45 7.83 -11.83
CA ASN A 252 -3.06 8.16 -11.52
C ASN A 252 -2.64 9.40 -12.28
N VAL A 253 -1.91 10.28 -11.60
CA VAL A 253 -1.30 11.48 -12.17
C VAL A 253 0.16 11.51 -11.75
N SER A 254 1.10 11.83 -12.66
CA SER A 254 2.50 12.02 -12.26
C SER A 254 2.59 13.10 -11.17
N ASN A 255 3.41 12.85 -10.16
CA ASN A 255 3.59 13.82 -9.08
C ASN A 255 4.50 14.95 -9.56
N PRO A 256 3.98 16.19 -9.79
CA PRO A 256 4.81 17.30 -10.23
C PRO A 256 5.85 17.71 -9.18
N ALA A 257 5.63 17.41 -7.90
CA ALA A 257 6.60 17.66 -6.83
C ALA A 257 7.74 16.61 -6.85
N ALA A 258 7.48 15.37 -7.28
CA ALA A 258 8.53 14.35 -7.44
C ALA A 258 9.52 14.69 -8.58
N ALA A 259 9.08 15.48 -9.58
CA ALA A 259 9.95 15.99 -10.64
C ALA A 259 11.02 17.00 -10.11
N VAL A 260 10.84 17.52 -8.90
CA VAL A 260 11.78 18.46 -8.26
C VAL A 260 12.91 17.74 -7.50
N GLU A 261 12.83 16.41 -7.31
CA GLU A 261 13.83 15.64 -6.54
C GLU A 261 15.02 15.13 -7.37
N ALA A 262 15.31 15.68 -8.54
CA ALA A 262 16.59 15.41 -9.20
C ALA A 262 17.69 16.24 -8.54
N GLN A 263 18.76 15.56 -8.08
CA GLN A 263 19.93 16.19 -7.49
C GLN A 263 20.98 16.43 -8.57
N VAL A 264 21.75 17.50 -8.44
CA VAL A 264 22.86 17.81 -9.33
C VAL A 264 24.14 17.80 -8.49
N GLU A 265 25.04 16.90 -8.84
CA GLU A 265 26.35 16.81 -8.25
C GLU A 265 27.40 17.35 -9.24
N ALA A 266 28.19 18.32 -8.82
CA ALA A 266 29.28 18.88 -9.64
C ALA A 266 30.53 18.00 -9.50
N LEU A 267 30.94 17.38 -10.58
CA LEU A 267 32.15 16.54 -10.67
C LEU A 267 33.17 17.23 -11.58
N GLY A 268 33.88 18.23 -11.05
CA GLY A 268 34.83 19.03 -11.82
C GLY A 268 34.13 19.87 -12.91
N PHE A 269 34.40 19.57 -14.20
CA PHE A 269 33.77 20.24 -15.35
C PHE A 269 32.44 19.62 -15.76
N THR A 270 32.01 18.53 -15.13
CA THR A 270 30.77 17.83 -15.45
C THR A 270 29.78 17.95 -14.29
N HIS A 271 28.50 17.84 -14.63
CA HIS A 271 27.41 17.73 -13.67
C HIS A 271 26.74 16.39 -13.88
N MET A 272 26.68 15.59 -12.82
CA MET A 272 25.87 14.38 -12.78
C MET A 272 24.51 14.72 -12.19
N ILE A 273 23.46 14.38 -12.89
CA ILE A 273 22.07 14.61 -12.49
C ILE A 273 21.49 13.26 -12.14
N THR A 274 21.04 13.08 -10.92
CA THR A 274 20.44 11.84 -10.46
C THR A 274 19.01 12.09 -9.99
N GLY A 275 18.10 11.15 -10.23
CA GLY A 275 16.71 11.27 -9.82
C GLY A 275 15.99 9.93 -9.81
N LYS A 276 14.88 9.87 -9.07
CA LYS A 276 14.04 8.67 -8.96
C LYS A 276 13.21 8.42 -10.23
N THR A 277 12.96 9.45 -11.04
CA THR A 277 12.20 9.35 -12.29
C THR A 277 12.97 9.95 -13.45
N ARG A 278 12.74 9.43 -14.65
CA ARG A 278 13.32 9.95 -15.88
C ARG A 278 12.94 11.41 -16.12
N GLU A 279 11.66 11.74 -15.89
CA GLU A 279 11.12 13.09 -16.08
C GLU A 279 11.79 14.12 -15.17
N ALA A 280 12.09 13.74 -13.90
CA ALA A 280 12.79 14.61 -12.96
C ALA A 280 14.21 14.95 -13.46
N VAL A 281 14.93 13.92 -13.96
CA VAL A 281 16.26 14.08 -14.51
C VAL A 281 16.25 14.90 -15.78
N GLU A 282 15.33 14.63 -16.72
CA GLU A 282 15.16 15.39 -17.97
C GLU A 282 14.83 16.86 -17.73
N LEU A 283 13.94 17.14 -16.75
CA LEU A 283 13.59 18.52 -16.40
C LEU A 283 14.81 19.29 -15.90
N LYS A 284 15.59 18.65 -15.01
CA LYS A 284 16.78 19.28 -14.43
C LYS A 284 17.90 19.43 -15.48
N LEU A 285 18.04 18.45 -16.36
CA LEU A 285 18.97 18.48 -17.46
C LEU A 285 18.65 19.64 -18.42
N ARG A 286 17.39 19.85 -18.77
CA ARG A 286 16.95 21.00 -19.60
C ARG A 286 17.31 22.34 -18.96
N ASP A 287 17.04 22.53 -17.65
CA ASP A 287 17.39 23.73 -16.93
C ASP A 287 18.91 24.04 -17.03
N LEU A 288 19.76 23.01 -16.97
CA LEU A 288 21.20 23.15 -17.10
C LEU A 288 21.61 23.46 -18.55
N ILE A 289 21.00 22.80 -19.54
CA ILE A 289 21.26 23.06 -20.97
C ILE A 289 20.82 24.49 -21.36
N ASP A 290 19.66 24.95 -20.86
CA ASP A 290 19.18 26.33 -21.08
C ASP A 290 20.13 27.39 -20.47
N ARG A 291 20.92 26.98 -19.45
CA ARG A 291 21.97 27.81 -18.84
C ARG A 291 23.35 27.64 -19.51
N GLY A 292 23.42 26.91 -20.64
CA GLY A 292 24.61 26.75 -21.44
C GLY A 292 25.39 25.45 -21.23
N ALA A 293 24.87 24.51 -20.44
CA ALA A 293 25.50 23.21 -20.30
C ALA A 293 25.35 22.37 -21.58
N ARG A 294 26.33 21.52 -21.88
CA ARG A 294 26.31 20.60 -23.03
C ARG A 294 25.98 19.20 -22.54
N LEU A 295 25.03 18.53 -23.18
CA LEU A 295 24.69 17.14 -22.91
C LEU A 295 25.88 16.21 -23.23
N VAL A 296 26.24 15.35 -22.29
CA VAL A 296 27.29 14.32 -22.44
C VAL A 296 26.67 12.92 -22.46
N GLN A 297 25.69 12.67 -21.59
CA GLN A 297 24.98 11.41 -21.49
C GLN A 297 23.48 11.64 -21.31
N GLU A 298 22.68 10.98 -22.15
CA GLU A 298 21.22 10.94 -22.04
C GLU A 298 20.77 10.27 -20.72
N PRO A 299 19.56 10.57 -20.23
CA PRO A 299 19.02 9.93 -19.05
C PRO A 299 18.94 8.41 -19.21
N GLU A 300 19.68 7.68 -18.39
CA GLU A 300 19.77 6.22 -18.35
C GLU A 300 19.44 5.71 -16.95
N LEU A 301 18.77 4.56 -16.87
CA LEU A 301 18.43 3.91 -15.61
C LEU A 301 19.51 2.91 -15.23
N ALA A 302 20.20 3.15 -14.11
CA ALA A 302 21.15 2.24 -13.52
C ALA A 302 20.87 2.06 -12.03
N ASP A 303 20.79 0.83 -11.56
CA ASP A 303 20.54 0.47 -10.15
C ASP A 303 19.30 1.14 -9.53
N GLY A 304 18.24 1.33 -10.34
CA GLY A 304 16.99 1.96 -9.87
C GLY A 304 17.03 3.49 -9.77
N VAL A 305 18.12 4.13 -10.23
CA VAL A 305 18.31 5.58 -10.25
C VAL A 305 18.49 6.05 -11.68
N TRP A 306 17.75 7.05 -12.12
CA TRP A 306 17.96 7.72 -13.41
C TRP A 306 19.13 8.67 -13.29
N THR A 307 20.07 8.57 -14.22
CA THR A 307 21.31 9.37 -14.24
C THR A 307 21.53 9.98 -15.62
N ALA A 308 21.86 11.25 -15.66
CA ALA A 308 22.31 11.97 -16.86
C ALA A 308 23.57 12.77 -16.57
N VAL A 309 24.36 13.07 -17.59
CA VAL A 309 25.60 13.84 -17.44
C VAL A 309 25.61 14.99 -18.45
N CYS A 310 25.96 16.20 -17.97
CA CYS A 310 26.22 17.35 -18.82
C CYS A 310 27.54 18.04 -18.44
N GLU A 311 28.17 18.67 -19.40
CA GLU A 311 29.38 19.51 -19.20
C GLU A 311 28.98 20.96 -18.97
N LYS A 312 29.67 21.59 -18.04
CA LYS A 312 29.61 23.03 -17.85
C LYS A 312 30.44 23.72 -18.96
N VAL A 313 29.82 24.59 -19.70
CA VAL A 313 30.53 25.44 -20.68
C VAL A 313 31.10 26.66 -19.98
#